data_e4c00ac8156bf2f60c66f81a33b0f606
#
_entry.id   e4c00ac8156bf2f60c66f81a33b0f606
#
_cell.length_a   1.000
_cell.length_b   1.000
_cell.length_c   1.000
_cell.angle_alpha   90.00
_cell.angle_beta   90.00
_cell.angle_gamma   90.00
#
_symmetry.space_group_name_H-M   'P 1'
#
loop_
_entity.id
_entity.type
_entity.pdbx_description
1 polymer ?
#
loop_
_entity_poly.entity_id
_entity_poly.type
_entity_poly.pdbx_seq_one_letter_code
_entity_poly.pdbx_strand_id
1 'polypeptide(L)'
;HGLKGINDALVIRENLLKAFEKAENELDNETKQEYLNFVVIGGGPTGVEMAGSIAEIAYKSLNKEFDNFDSDDPNVYLIEANSKLLPMFSNKLSNKTEKYLNDFGVQVLTDEKVETVSHNTVETNKQILKTRNIIWAAGNEASPLIAKLNTITDDYGRAIVDSDCSLKEDPDVFVIGDASNHKDLGNNTLPGIAPVAIQ
;
A
#
# COMPACT_ATOMS: atom_id res chain seq x y z
N HIS A 1 -9.20 -4.72 1.98
CA HIS A 1 -8.29 -5.59 2.73
C HIS A 1 -7.03 -4.81 3.10
N GLY A 2 -6.55 -4.93 4.34
CA GLY A 2 -5.23 -4.44 4.75
C GLY A 2 -4.17 -5.50 4.46
N LEU A 3 -2.91 -5.08 4.30
CA LEU A 3 -1.77 -5.97 4.12
C LEU A 3 -0.87 -5.89 5.36
N LYS A 4 -1.06 -6.82 6.30
CA LYS A 4 -0.27 -6.87 7.57
C LYS A 4 0.52 -8.18 7.71
N GLY A 5 0.25 -9.20 6.90
CA GLY A 5 0.90 -10.50 6.99
C GLY A 5 0.75 -11.36 5.74
N ILE A 6 1.40 -12.52 5.77
CA ILE A 6 1.41 -13.47 4.63
C ILE A 6 -0.02 -13.93 4.27
N ASN A 7 -0.87 -14.14 5.27
CA ASN A 7 -2.26 -14.55 5.03
C ASN A 7 -3.04 -13.47 4.28
N ASP A 8 -2.82 -12.19 4.60
CA ASP A 8 -3.46 -11.09 3.88
C ASP A 8 -3.00 -11.04 2.42
N ALA A 9 -1.71 -11.25 2.16
CA ALA A 9 -1.17 -11.31 0.80
C ALA A 9 -1.78 -12.45 -0.01
N LEU A 10 -1.97 -13.63 0.59
CA LEU A 10 -2.64 -14.76 -0.04
C LEU A 10 -4.10 -14.44 -0.38
N VAL A 11 -4.84 -13.81 0.56
CA VAL A 11 -6.22 -13.39 0.35
C VAL A 11 -6.31 -12.33 -0.75
N ILE A 12 -5.41 -11.34 -0.77
CA ILE A 12 -5.36 -10.31 -1.82
C ILE A 12 -5.13 -10.96 -3.18
N ARG A 13 -4.16 -11.88 -3.28
CA ARG A 13 -3.88 -12.62 -4.52
C ARG A 13 -5.08 -13.44 -5.00
N GLU A 14 -5.73 -14.17 -4.10
CA GLU A 14 -6.91 -14.95 -4.42
C GLU A 14 -8.07 -14.06 -4.91
N ASN A 15 -8.31 -12.93 -4.22
CA ASN A 15 -9.36 -11.98 -4.61
C ASN A 15 -9.06 -11.31 -5.95
N LEU A 16 -7.80 -11.01 -6.24
CA LEU A 16 -7.36 -10.49 -7.53
C LEU A 16 -7.72 -11.45 -8.67
N LEU A 17 -7.35 -12.73 -8.55
CA LEU A 17 -7.66 -13.74 -9.57
C LEU A 17 -9.17 -13.95 -9.72
N LYS A 18 -9.91 -14.01 -8.60
CA LYS A 18 -11.37 -14.11 -8.61
C LYS A 18 -12.05 -12.88 -9.24
N ALA A 19 -11.44 -11.70 -9.15
CA ALA A 19 -11.99 -10.51 -9.79
C ALA A 19 -11.97 -10.64 -11.30
N PHE A 20 -10.88 -11.13 -11.89
CA PHE A 20 -10.79 -11.41 -13.33
C PHE A 20 -11.76 -12.51 -13.76
N GLU A 21 -11.86 -13.63 -13.02
CA GLU A 21 -12.85 -14.69 -13.30
C GLU A 21 -14.29 -14.19 -13.27
N LYS A 22 -14.60 -13.27 -12.34
CA LYS A 22 -15.93 -12.64 -12.26
C LYS A 22 -16.18 -11.68 -13.40
N ALA A 23 -15.19 -10.87 -13.78
CA ALA A 23 -15.28 -9.98 -14.93
C ALA A 23 -15.54 -10.75 -16.22
N GLU A 24 -14.85 -11.90 -16.41
CA GLU A 24 -15.03 -12.78 -17.56
C GLU A 24 -16.48 -13.29 -17.71
N ASN A 25 -17.14 -13.59 -16.60
CA ASN A 25 -18.50 -14.13 -16.60
C ASN A 25 -19.60 -13.07 -16.42
N GLU A 26 -19.23 -11.78 -16.25
CA GLU A 26 -20.19 -10.70 -16.04
C GLU A 26 -20.73 -10.17 -17.37
N LEU A 27 -22.04 -10.05 -17.47
CA LEU A 27 -22.73 -9.56 -18.68
C LEU A 27 -22.99 -8.05 -18.64
N ASP A 28 -23.12 -7.50 -17.43
CA ASP A 28 -23.30 -6.07 -17.25
C ASP A 28 -21.96 -5.34 -17.30
N ASN A 29 -21.79 -4.45 -18.28
CA ASN A 29 -20.53 -3.76 -18.51
C ASN A 29 -20.09 -2.86 -17.33
N GLU A 30 -21.03 -2.24 -16.62
CA GLU A 30 -20.68 -1.43 -15.45
C GLU A 30 -20.13 -2.31 -14.32
N THR A 31 -20.81 -3.41 -14.00
CA THR A 31 -20.39 -4.36 -12.98
C THR A 31 -19.07 -5.06 -13.38
N LYS A 32 -18.92 -5.40 -14.66
CA LYS A 32 -17.65 -5.94 -15.19
C LYS A 32 -16.50 -4.98 -14.91
N GLN A 33 -16.68 -3.69 -15.22
CA GLN A 33 -15.65 -2.68 -14.98
C GLN A 33 -15.34 -2.50 -13.48
N GLU A 34 -16.33 -2.64 -12.59
CA GLU A 34 -16.08 -2.63 -11.14
C GLU A 34 -15.14 -3.76 -10.70
N TYR A 35 -15.21 -4.94 -11.34
CA TYR A 35 -14.28 -6.06 -11.10
C TYR A 35 -12.91 -5.83 -11.71
N LEU A 36 -12.80 -5.09 -12.81
CA LEU A 36 -11.54 -4.77 -13.49
C LEU A 36 -10.84 -3.51 -12.94
N ASN A 37 -11.49 -2.75 -12.07
CA ASN A 37 -10.88 -1.62 -11.38
C ASN A 37 -10.23 -2.08 -10.07
N PHE A 38 -8.94 -1.80 -9.90
CA PHE A 38 -8.16 -2.09 -8.71
C PHE A 38 -7.69 -0.78 -8.08
N VAL A 39 -8.04 -0.55 -6.82
CA VAL A 39 -7.69 0.68 -6.10
C VAL A 39 -6.77 0.35 -4.93
N VAL A 40 -5.54 0.83 -4.99
CA VAL A 40 -4.55 0.76 -3.92
C VAL A 40 -4.50 2.11 -3.23
N ILE A 41 -4.68 2.13 -1.90
CA ILE A 41 -4.72 3.35 -1.08
C ILE A 41 -3.43 3.41 -0.25
N GLY A 42 -2.63 4.47 -0.48
CA GLY A 42 -1.37 4.73 0.20
C GLY A 42 -0.15 4.62 -0.72
N GLY A 43 0.56 5.73 -0.95
CA GLY A 43 1.73 5.86 -1.82
C GLY A 43 3.08 5.59 -1.14
N GLY A 44 3.08 4.86 -0.02
CA GLY A 44 4.27 4.33 0.62
C GLY A 44 4.88 3.13 -0.12
N PRO A 45 5.99 2.53 0.37
CA PRO A 45 6.65 1.39 -0.29
C PRO A 45 5.70 0.25 -0.61
N THR A 46 4.89 -0.16 0.37
CA THR A 46 3.93 -1.26 0.21
C THR A 46 2.90 -0.99 -0.89
N GLY A 47 2.34 0.22 -0.94
CA GLY A 47 1.35 0.57 -1.96
C GLY A 47 1.95 0.64 -3.36
N VAL A 48 3.15 1.21 -3.49
CA VAL A 48 3.89 1.27 -4.75
C VAL A 48 4.20 -0.14 -5.29
N GLU A 49 4.71 -1.05 -4.44
CA GLU A 49 5.01 -2.43 -4.80
C GLU A 49 3.73 -3.19 -5.16
N MET A 50 2.65 -3.00 -4.40
CA MET A 50 1.37 -3.64 -4.64
C MET A 50 0.75 -3.18 -5.97
N ALA A 51 0.70 -1.87 -6.22
CA ALA A 51 0.16 -1.33 -7.47
C ALA A 51 0.95 -1.83 -8.69
N GLY A 52 2.29 -1.87 -8.59
CA GLY A 52 3.14 -2.43 -9.64
C GLY A 52 2.89 -3.92 -9.90
N SER A 53 2.76 -4.71 -8.82
CA SER A 53 2.49 -6.15 -8.93
C SER A 53 1.11 -6.44 -9.53
N ILE A 54 0.08 -5.67 -9.14
CA ILE A 54 -1.26 -5.79 -9.73
C ILE A 54 -1.24 -5.44 -11.22
N ALA A 55 -0.57 -4.35 -11.59
CA ALA A 55 -0.42 -3.94 -12.99
C ALA A 55 0.32 -5.01 -13.82
N GLU A 56 1.36 -5.62 -13.27
CA GLU A 56 2.07 -6.72 -13.96
C GLU A 56 1.16 -7.91 -14.21
N ILE A 57 0.37 -8.31 -13.23
CA ILE A 57 -0.61 -9.39 -13.40
C ILE A 57 -1.67 -9.00 -14.41
N ALA A 58 -2.28 -7.83 -14.27
CA ALA A 58 -3.39 -7.37 -15.09
C ALA A 58 -3.01 -7.20 -16.57
N TYR A 59 -1.87 -6.53 -16.83
CA TYR A 59 -1.50 -6.12 -18.20
C TYR A 59 -0.58 -7.11 -18.92
N LYS A 60 0.15 -7.97 -18.19
CA LYS A 60 1.12 -8.87 -18.81
C LYS A 60 0.82 -10.35 -18.61
N SER A 61 0.47 -10.77 -17.39
CA SER A 61 0.36 -12.18 -17.08
C SER A 61 -0.95 -12.80 -17.53
N LEU A 62 -2.05 -12.05 -17.44
CA LEU A 62 -3.41 -12.54 -17.73
C LEU A 62 -3.96 -12.11 -19.09
N ASN A 63 -3.21 -11.37 -19.87
CA ASN A 63 -3.61 -10.76 -21.13
C ASN A 63 -4.13 -11.73 -22.22
N LYS A 64 -4.01 -13.06 -22.03
CA LYS A 64 -4.45 -14.07 -23.01
C LYS A 64 -5.27 -15.21 -22.39
N GLU A 65 -5.63 -15.05 -21.13
CA GLU A 65 -6.33 -16.10 -20.38
C GLU A 65 -7.85 -15.88 -20.38
N PHE A 66 -8.33 -14.71 -20.87
CA PHE A 66 -9.73 -14.32 -20.87
C PHE A 66 -10.18 -13.89 -22.28
N ASP A 67 -11.44 -14.19 -22.61
CA ASP A 67 -12.03 -13.96 -23.94
C ASP A 67 -13.01 -12.76 -23.96
N ASN A 68 -13.56 -12.37 -22.79
CA ASN A 68 -14.63 -11.39 -22.67
C ASN A 68 -14.18 -10.00 -22.23
N PHE A 69 -12.87 -9.76 -22.08
CA PHE A 69 -12.26 -8.45 -21.89
C PHE A 69 -10.81 -8.45 -22.38
N ASP A 70 -10.33 -7.29 -22.80
CA ASP A 70 -8.97 -7.12 -23.30
C ASP A 70 -7.99 -6.68 -22.20
N SER A 71 -6.69 -6.80 -22.46
CA SER A 71 -5.61 -6.40 -21.53
C SER A 71 -5.63 -4.91 -21.15
N ASP A 72 -6.30 -4.08 -21.94
CA ASP A 72 -6.41 -2.63 -21.73
C ASP A 72 -7.65 -2.24 -20.91
N ASP A 73 -8.56 -3.19 -20.63
CA ASP A 73 -9.77 -2.95 -19.84
C ASP A 73 -9.54 -2.80 -18.33
N PRO A 74 -8.60 -3.52 -17.69
CA PRO A 74 -8.30 -3.29 -16.29
C PRO A 74 -7.74 -1.89 -16.01
N ASN A 75 -8.11 -1.32 -14.88
CA ASN A 75 -7.53 -0.07 -14.38
C ASN A 75 -6.91 -0.29 -13.01
N VAL A 76 -5.69 0.13 -12.84
CA VAL A 76 -4.98 0.11 -11.54
C VAL A 76 -4.76 1.54 -11.09
N TYR A 77 -5.36 1.90 -9.96
CA TYR A 77 -5.23 3.21 -9.33
C TYR A 77 -4.36 3.11 -8.08
N LEU A 78 -3.42 4.05 -7.91
CA LEU A 78 -2.69 4.26 -6.67
C LEU A 78 -3.01 5.66 -6.14
N ILE A 79 -3.71 5.72 -4.99
CA ILE A 79 -4.15 6.97 -4.38
C ILE A 79 -3.20 7.33 -3.23
N GLU A 80 -2.71 8.58 -3.24
CA GLU A 80 -1.86 9.14 -2.18
C GLU A 80 -2.36 10.54 -1.78
N ALA A 81 -2.55 10.73 -0.48
CA ALA A 81 -3.03 12.00 0.08
C ALA A 81 -2.00 13.13 -0.01
N ASN A 82 -0.72 12.78 0.00
CA ASN A 82 0.37 13.74 -0.15
C ASN A 82 0.64 14.05 -1.63
N SER A 83 1.40 15.13 -1.88
CA SER A 83 1.76 15.57 -3.24
C SER A 83 2.78 14.69 -3.96
N LYS A 84 3.29 13.63 -3.32
CA LYS A 84 4.27 12.71 -3.92
C LYS A 84 4.20 11.31 -3.32
N LEU A 85 4.57 10.32 -4.12
CA LEU A 85 4.82 8.96 -3.65
C LEU A 85 6.10 8.89 -2.81
N LEU A 86 6.21 7.88 -1.94
CA LEU A 86 7.40 7.58 -1.17
C LEU A 86 7.97 8.83 -0.45
N PRO A 87 7.21 9.48 0.43
CA PRO A 87 7.57 10.78 1.01
C PRO A 87 8.92 10.79 1.74
N MET A 88 9.41 9.62 2.19
CA MET A 88 10.71 9.45 2.85
C MET A 88 11.90 9.51 1.88
N PHE A 89 11.68 9.44 0.56
CA PHE A 89 12.75 9.52 -0.44
C PHE A 89 12.86 10.91 -1.06
N SER A 90 13.98 11.15 -1.75
CA SER A 90 14.19 12.41 -2.48
C SER A 90 13.15 12.61 -3.58
N ASN A 91 12.84 13.86 -3.93
CA ASN A 91 11.90 14.19 -5.01
C ASN A 91 12.29 13.52 -6.34
N LYS A 92 13.58 13.39 -6.61
CA LYS A 92 14.08 12.72 -7.82
C LYS A 92 13.65 11.25 -7.87
N LEU A 93 13.74 10.52 -6.77
CA LEU A 93 13.33 9.12 -6.69
C LEU A 93 11.80 9.00 -6.74
N SER A 94 11.10 9.86 -6.01
CA SER A 94 9.64 9.93 -6.00
C SER A 94 9.08 10.12 -7.42
N ASN A 95 9.56 11.14 -8.14
CA ASN A 95 9.12 11.42 -9.52
C ASN A 95 9.49 10.28 -10.49
N LYS A 96 10.63 9.61 -10.27
CA LYS A 96 11.01 8.45 -11.08
C LYS A 96 10.09 7.26 -10.84
N THR A 97 9.70 7.03 -9.59
CA THR A 97 8.74 5.97 -9.22
C THR A 97 7.38 6.22 -9.84
N GLU A 98 6.86 7.44 -9.72
CA GLU A 98 5.59 7.84 -10.34
C GLU A 98 5.62 7.65 -11.86
N LYS A 99 6.71 8.12 -12.51
CA LYS A 99 6.87 7.90 -13.95
C LYS A 99 6.88 6.42 -14.32
N TYR A 100 7.59 5.56 -13.59
CA TYR A 100 7.61 4.12 -13.87
C TYR A 100 6.25 3.46 -13.68
N LEU A 101 5.51 3.84 -12.65
CA LEU A 101 4.16 3.31 -12.44
C LEU A 101 3.21 3.74 -13.56
N ASN A 102 3.27 5.01 -13.98
CA ASN A 102 2.47 5.51 -15.11
C ASN A 102 2.85 4.81 -16.43
N ASP A 103 4.15 4.66 -16.71
CA ASP A 103 4.65 3.93 -17.89
C ASP A 103 4.21 2.44 -17.85
N PHE A 104 3.90 1.92 -16.66
CA PHE A 104 3.42 0.55 -16.42
C PHE A 104 1.90 0.42 -16.43
N GLY A 105 1.18 1.52 -16.71
CA GLY A 105 -0.27 1.56 -16.79
C GLY A 105 -1.00 1.86 -15.48
N VAL A 106 -0.28 2.10 -14.37
CA VAL A 106 -0.89 2.52 -13.11
C VAL A 106 -1.27 4.00 -13.17
N GLN A 107 -2.50 4.32 -12.83
CA GLN A 107 -2.97 5.70 -12.67
C GLN A 107 -2.61 6.20 -11.26
N VAL A 108 -1.57 7.03 -11.17
CA VAL A 108 -1.13 7.59 -9.89
C VAL A 108 -1.88 8.88 -9.60
N LEU A 109 -2.59 8.91 -8.47
CA LEU A 109 -3.45 10.00 -8.00
C LEU A 109 -2.85 10.58 -6.72
N THR A 110 -2.00 11.59 -6.86
CA THR A 110 -1.42 12.35 -5.74
C THR A 110 -2.28 13.56 -5.37
N ASP A 111 -2.05 14.16 -4.19
CA ASP A 111 -2.89 15.20 -3.61
C ASP A 111 -4.37 14.79 -3.55
N GLU A 112 -4.64 13.50 -3.39
CA GLU A 112 -5.97 12.93 -3.41
C GLU A 112 -6.20 12.08 -2.16
N LYS A 113 -7.09 12.55 -1.28
CA LYS A 113 -7.39 11.91 -0.01
C LYS A 113 -8.67 11.10 -0.11
N VAL A 114 -8.61 9.84 0.29
CA VAL A 114 -9.79 9.00 0.45
C VAL A 114 -10.59 9.48 1.65
N GLU A 115 -11.88 9.73 1.45
CA GLU A 115 -12.83 10.19 2.47
C GLU A 115 -13.75 9.06 2.93
N THR A 116 -14.25 8.26 1.97
CA THR A 116 -15.16 7.16 2.26
C THR A 116 -14.82 5.93 1.44
N VAL A 117 -14.93 4.77 2.04
CA VAL A 117 -14.83 3.46 1.37
C VAL A 117 -16.09 2.67 1.65
N SER A 118 -16.74 2.21 0.60
CA SER A 118 -17.91 1.33 0.67
C SER A 118 -17.61 -0.04 0.04
N HIS A 119 -18.64 -0.88 -0.13
CA HIS A 119 -18.47 -2.22 -0.69
C HIS A 119 -17.92 -2.19 -2.14
N ASN A 120 -18.30 -1.21 -2.94
CA ASN A 120 -17.94 -1.11 -4.36
C ASN A 120 -17.55 0.30 -4.81
N THR A 121 -17.24 1.19 -3.87
CA THR A 121 -16.78 2.56 -4.20
C THR A 121 -15.68 3.03 -3.27
N VAL A 122 -14.76 3.80 -3.83
CA VAL A 122 -13.82 4.64 -3.10
C VAL A 122 -14.12 6.09 -3.46
N GLU A 123 -14.53 6.87 -2.48
CA GLU A 123 -14.78 8.30 -2.63
C GLU A 123 -13.58 9.07 -2.10
N THR A 124 -13.09 9.97 -2.92
CA THR A 124 -12.00 10.87 -2.59
C THR A 124 -12.49 12.32 -2.56
N ASN A 125 -11.63 13.23 -2.12
CA ASN A 125 -11.91 14.67 -2.20
C ASN A 125 -12.02 15.20 -3.65
N LYS A 126 -11.79 14.37 -4.67
CA LYS A 126 -11.81 14.79 -6.08
C LYS A 126 -12.78 13.99 -6.96
N GLN A 127 -13.00 12.71 -6.65
CA GLN A 127 -13.78 11.80 -7.51
C GLN A 127 -14.33 10.60 -6.74
N ILE A 128 -15.21 9.85 -7.43
CA ILE A 128 -15.73 8.56 -6.96
C ILE A 128 -15.25 7.49 -7.93
N LEU A 129 -14.54 6.49 -7.43
CA LEU A 129 -14.08 5.33 -8.18
C LEU A 129 -14.96 4.12 -7.85
N LYS A 130 -15.64 3.56 -8.86
CA LYS A 130 -16.38 2.30 -8.73
C LYS A 130 -15.41 1.14 -8.83
N THR A 131 -15.31 0.32 -7.80
CA THR A 131 -14.39 -0.81 -7.73
C THR A 131 -14.83 -1.82 -6.67
N ARG A 132 -14.59 -3.10 -6.92
CA ARG A 132 -14.75 -4.19 -5.94
C ARG A 132 -13.43 -4.66 -5.35
N ASN A 133 -12.31 -4.07 -5.78
CA ASN A 133 -10.96 -4.47 -5.40
C ASN A 133 -10.24 -3.29 -4.72
N ILE A 134 -10.37 -3.23 -3.40
CA ILE A 134 -9.80 -2.16 -2.60
C ILE A 134 -8.73 -2.76 -1.69
N ILE A 135 -7.50 -2.27 -1.83
CA ILE A 135 -6.35 -2.66 -1.04
C ILE A 135 -5.89 -1.45 -0.22
N TRP A 136 -5.94 -1.60 1.11
CA TRP A 136 -5.49 -0.56 2.02
C TRP A 136 -4.04 -0.77 2.41
N ALA A 137 -3.14 0.03 1.85
CA ALA A 137 -1.71 0.02 2.11
C ALA A 137 -1.23 1.29 2.86
N ALA A 138 -2.17 2.16 3.26
CA ALA A 138 -1.86 3.37 4.02
C ALA A 138 -1.83 3.09 5.53
N GLY A 139 -0.90 3.76 6.23
CA GLY A 139 -0.78 3.70 7.69
C GLY A 139 -0.10 2.41 8.16
N ASN A 140 1.15 2.54 8.59
CA ASN A 140 1.84 1.49 9.33
C ASN A 140 1.56 1.71 10.82
N GLU A 141 0.98 0.71 11.48
CA GLU A 141 0.89 0.64 12.93
C GLU A 141 1.87 -0.40 13.44
N ALA A 142 2.53 -0.10 14.55
CA ALA A 142 3.37 -1.08 15.22
C ALA A 142 2.54 -2.27 15.72
N SER A 143 3.23 -3.41 15.92
CA SER A 143 2.58 -4.59 16.49
C SER A 143 1.86 -4.26 17.80
N PRO A 144 0.64 -4.76 18.04
CA PRO A 144 -0.07 -4.60 19.32
C PRO A 144 0.74 -5.12 20.54
N LEU A 145 1.79 -5.89 20.31
CA LEU A 145 2.72 -6.34 21.34
C LEU A 145 3.43 -5.15 22.02
N ILE A 146 3.74 -4.08 21.26
CA ILE A 146 4.42 -2.89 21.80
C ILE A 146 3.58 -2.23 22.89
N ALA A 147 2.26 -2.14 22.69
CA ALA A 147 1.36 -1.60 23.72
C ALA A 147 1.38 -2.39 25.05
N LYS A 148 1.85 -3.66 25.03
CA LYS A 148 1.95 -4.50 26.24
C LYS A 148 3.27 -4.32 26.98
N LEU A 149 4.26 -3.65 26.38
CA LEU A 149 5.57 -3.41 27.01
C LEU A 149 5.55 -2.23 27.99
N ASN A 150 4.42 -1.50 28.07
CA ASN A 150 4.25 -0.36 28.97
C ASN A 150 5.36 0.71 28.80
N THR A 151 5.76 0.94 27.55
CA THR A 151 6.81 1.90 27.15
C THR A 151 6.21 3.12 26.43
N ILE A 152 7.00 4.17 26.28
CA ILE A 152 6.63 5.37 25.54
C ILE A 152 6.58 5.04 24.03
N THR A 153 5.50 5.41 23.38
CA THR A 153 5.30 5.19 21.94
C THR A 153 5.09 6.50 21.18
N ASP A 154 5.34 6.47 19.88
CA ASP A 154 4.93 7.54 18.97
C ASP A 154 3.46 7.40 18.51
N ASP A 155 3.01 8.32 17.66
CA ASP A 155 1.64 8.35 17.13
C ASP A 155 1.27 7.12 16.26
N TYR A 156 2.26 6.33 15.84
CA TYR A 156 2.09 5.07 15.10
C TYR A 156 2.20 3.82 16.00
N GLY A 157 2.29 4.01 17.32
CA GLY A 157 2.42 2.94 18.30
C GLY A 157 3.81 2.30 18.34
N ARG A 158 4.84 2.89 17.70
CA ARG A 158 6.21 2.38 17.72
C ARG A 158 6.90 2.77 19.02
N ALA A 159 7.63 1.84 19.63
CA ALA A 159 8.41 2.12 20.85
C ALA A 159 9.50 3.15 20.55
N ILE A 160 9.60 4.19 21.38
CA ILE A 160 10.71 5.15 21.32
C ILE A 160 11.91 4.51 22.01
N VAL A 161 12.95 4.21 21.22
CA VAL A 161 14.15 3.50 21.70
C VAL A 161 15.37 4.41 21.81
N ASP A 162 16.35 3.99 22.58
CA ASP A 162 17.66 4.60 22.63
C ASP A 162 18.54 4.18 21.43
N SER A 163 19.76 4.72 21.34
CA SER A 163 20.66 4.52 20.20
C SER A 163 21.11 3.06 19.98
N ASP A 164 20.98 2.23 20.99
CA ASP A 164 21.26 0.79 20.96
C ASP A 164 19.99 -0.08 20.77
N CYS A 165 18.86 0.57 20.47
CA CYS A 165 17.53 -0.05 20.32
C CYS A 165 16.91 -0.55 21.64
N SER A 166 17.48 -0.24 22.81
CA SER A 166 16.88 -0.57 24.11
C SER A 166 15.72 0.37 24.46
N LEU A 167 14.82 -0.08 25.34
CA LEU A 167 13.78 0.77 25.92
C LEU A 167 14.37 1.65 27.01
N LYS A 168 13.92 2.89 27.11
CA LYS A 168 14.35 3.83 28.16
C LYS A 168 13.93 3.38 29.55
N GLU A 169 12.76 2.75 29.64
CA GLU A 169 12.19 2.26 30.89
C GLU A 169 12.77 0.90 31.34
N ASP A 170 13.30 0.13 30.38
CA ASP A 170 13.88 -1.19 30.63
C ASP A 170 15.05 -1.47 29.66
N PRO A 171 16.30 -1.16 30.05
CA PRO A 171 17.45 -1.29 29.17
C PRO A 171 17.80 -2.74 28.77
N ASP A 172 17.18 -3.73 29.39
CA ASP A 172 17.35 -5.14 29.03
C ASP A 172 16.38 -5.61 27.93
N VAL A 173 15.44 -4.72 27.52
CA VAL A 173 14.46 -4.97 26.45
C VAL A 173 14.81 -4.16 25.21
N PHE A 174 14.93 -4.83 24.07
CA PHE A 174 15.29 -4.25 22.78
C PHE A 174 14.12 -4.34 21.82
N VAL A 175 13.81 -3.23 21.11
CA VAL A 175 12.79 -3.17 20.06
C VAL A 175 13.44 -2.70 18.78
N ILE A 176 13.30 -3.49 17.71
CA ILE A 176 13.94 -3.25 16.41
C ILE A 176 12.93 -3.28 15.26
N GLY A 177 13.35 -2.81 14.08
CA GLY A 177 12.55 -2.83 12.86
C GLY A 177 11.34 -1.88 12.92
N ASP A 178 10.26 -2.24 12.26
CA ASP A 178 9.05 -1.40 12.11
C ASP A 178 8.32 -1.13 13.43
N ALA A 179 8.64 -1.89 14.48
CA ALA A 179 8.08 -1.70 15.82
C ALA A 179 8.80 -0.61 16.63
N SER A 180 9.97 -0.14 16.19
CA SER A 180 10.77 0.88 16.86
C SER A 180 10.70 2.24 16.18
N ASN A 181 10.76 3.30 16.99
CA ASN A 181 11.07 4.66 16.55
C ASN A 181 12.52 4.96 16.93
N HIS A 182 13.43 4.56 16.07
CA HIS A 182 14.86 4.86 16.18
C HIS A 182 15.18 6.16 15.43
N LYS A 183 16.07 6.97 15.99
CA LYS A 183 16.45 8.26 15.41
C LYS A 183 17.89 8.25 14.90
N ASP A 184 18.11 8.94 13.76
CA ASP A 184 19.46 9.18 13.27
C ASP A 184 20.21 10.24 14.11
N LEU A 185 21.47 10.47 13.79
CA LEU A 185 22.29 11.50 14.44
C LEU A 185 21.73 12.92 14.30
N GLY A 186 20.84 13.17 13.33
CA GLY A 186 20.12 14.41 13.12
C GLY A 186 18.80 14.51 13.87
N ASN A 187 18.47 13.52 14.72
CA ASN A 187 17.21 13.40 15.46
C ASN A 187 15.97 13.17 14.56
N ASN A 188 16.16 12.71 13.31
CA ASN A 188 15.08 12.33 12.44
C ASN A 188 14.72 10.86 12.66
N THR A 189 13.43 10.55 12.70
CA THR A 189 12.97 9.16 12.75
C THR A 189 13.39 8.40 11.49
N LEU A 190 14.04 7.26 11.67
CA LEU A 190 14.41 6.39 10.57
C LEU A 190 13.16 5.73 9.96
N PRO A 191 13.07 5.64 8.63
CA PRO A 191 11.97 4.95 7.97
C PRO A 191 12.06 3.43 8.14
N GLY A 192 10.91 2.76 8.25
CA GLY A 192 10.80 1.29 8.27
C GLY A 192 11.02 0.69 6.89
N ILE A 193 12.27 0.62 6.46
CA ILE A 193 12.68 0.03 5.16
C ILE A 193 13.91 -0.85 5.35
N ALA A 194 14.02 -1.91 4.54
CA ALA A 194 15.11 -2.88 4.64
C ALA A 194 16.53 -2.27 4.64
N PRO A 195 16.87 -1.25 3.81
CA PRO A 195 18.19 -0.61 3.84
C PRO A 195 18.56 -0.02 5.21
N VAL A 196 17.60 0.45 6.00
CA VAL A 196 17.82 0.99 7.33
C VAL A 196 18.11 -0.13 8.34
N ALA A 197 17.46 -1.28 8.20
CA ALA A 197 17.65 -2.41 9.08
C ALA A 197 19.00 -3.14 8.87
N ILE A 198 19.70 -2.86 7.77
CA ILE A 198 20.99 -3.50 7.42
C ILE A 198 22.20 -2.65 7.87
N GLN A 199 22.02 -1.36 8.13
CA GLN A 199 23.05 -0.43 8.59
C GLN A 199 23.25 -0.50 10.11
#